data_35b6923541bb966bb5ac924510921759
#
_entry.id   35b6923541bb966bb5ac924510921759
#
_cell.length_a   1.000
_cell.length_b   1.000
_cell.length_c   1.000
_cell.angle_alpha   90.00
_cell.angle_beta   90.00
_cell.angle_gamma   90.00
#
_symmetry.space_group_name_H-M   'P 1'
#
loop_
_entity.id
_entity.type
_entity.pdbx_description
1 polymer ?
#
loop_
_entity_poly.entity_id
_entity_poly.type
_entity_poly.pdbx_seq_one_letter_code
_entity_poly.pdbx_strand_id
1 'polypeptide(L)'
;MQIIAKYLTQNPYFRDGRWITGSAFRGFFLHSVGVGQPDPLVFIRQWNKASFTYAGINGFIGADTVYLTAPCLETPGRVKRMPHAGKPAGNNGYIGFEMCEPAQIHYTGGASFTVQDKAAAQAYCRKTYANAVQLFARLCSFHGKNPLQDGVILSHNEAGKRGIASGHVDPEHLWRGLGLPYTMAGFRQDVANAMKPKEEIDMTKAEVIALIDERIQAALEGKNTAASDWAKDELARAVAAGITDGTRPGGYAKREEVAAMVLRGK
;
A
#
# COMPACT_ATOMS: atom_id res chain seq x y z
N MET A 1 -6.14 4.91 -1.48
CA MET A 1 -6.51 3.86 -2.47
C MET A 1 -7.89 4.16 -3.05
N GLN A 2 -8.01 4.16 -4.39
CA GLN A 2 -9.29 4.25 -5.09
C GLN A 2 -9.78 2.85 -5.44
N ILE A 3 -11.08 2.57 -5.25
CA ILE A 3 -11.71 1.31 -5.68
C ILE A 3 -12.76 1.64 -6.73
N ILE A 4 -12.65 0.99 -7.89
CA ILE A 4 -13.55 1.18 -9.03
C ILE A 4 -14.16 -0.17 -9.43
N ALA A 5 -15.48 -0.24 -9.55
CA ALA A 5 -16.15 -1.40 -10.13
C ALA A 5 -16.02 -1.37 -11.65
N LYS A 6 -15.42 -2.41 -12.22
CA LYS A 6 -15.29 -2.60 -13.68
C LYS A 6 -15.47 -4.08 -14.00
N TYR A 7 -16.71 -4.53 -13.95
CA TYR A 7 -17.08 -5.93 -14.00
C TYR A 7 -16.79 -6.60 -15.35
N LEU A 8 -16.36 -7.85 -15.30
CA LEU A 8 -16.08 -8.69 -16.47
C LEU A 8 -17.38 -9.26 -17.08
N THR A 9 -18.28 -8.37 -17.47
CA THR A 9 -19.67 -8.73 -17.89
C THR A 9 -19.75 -9.64 -19.10
N GLN A 10 -18.69 -9.76 -19.91
CA GLN A 10 -18.61 -10.66 -21.05
C GLN A 10 -17.93 -12.00 -20.71
N ASN A 11 -17.25 -12.09 -19.56
CA ASN A 11 -16.59 -13.33 -19.12
C ASN A 11 -17.65 -14.40 -18.82
N PRO A 12 -17.49 -15.65 -19.32
CA PRO A 12 -18.47 -16.73 -19.11
C PRO A 12 -18.76 -17.00 -17.64
N TYR A 13 -17.77 -16.89 -16.76
CA TYR A 13 -17.95 -17.13 -15.32
C TYR A 13 -18.67 -15.99 -14.60
N PHE A 14 -18.59 -14.77 -15.12
CA PHE A 14 -19.45 -13.69 -14.64
C PHE A 14 -20.91 -13.96 -15.03
N ARG A 15 -21.15 -14.49 -16.23
CA ARG A 15 -22.47 -14.72 -16.80
C ARG A 15 -23.14 -16.03 -16.32
N ASP A 16 -22.39 -16.95 -15.69
CA ASP A 16 -22.89 -18.25 -15.25
C ASP A 16 -23.91 -18.21 -14.10
N GLY A 17 -24.18 -17.02 -13.56
CA GLY A 17 -25.16 -16.81 -12.49
C GLY A 17 -24.76 -17.33 -11.11
N ARG A 18 -23.58 -17.96 -10.93
CA ARG A 18 -23.19 -18.60 -9.67
C ARG A 18 -22.67 -17.63 -8.64
N TRP A 19 -23.04 -17.85 -7.39
CA TRP A 19 -22.64 -17.07 -6.21
C TRP A 19 -22.12 -18.01 -5.13
N ILE A 20 -21.28 -17.46 -4.25
CA ILE A 20 -20.91 -18.10 -2.99
C ILE A 20 -21.63 -17.32 -1.88
N THR A 21 -22.36 -18.03 -1.01
CA THR A 21 -23.23 -17.41 -0.02
C THR A 21 -23.12 -18.08 1.36
N GLY A 22 -23.37 -17.30 2.41
CA GLY A 22 -23.46 -17.81 3.79
C GLY A 22 -22.20 -18.55 4.24
N SER A 23 -22.37 -19.72 4.84
CA SER A 23 -21.27 -20.56 5.35
C SER A 23 -20.37 -21.15 4.26
N ALA A 24 -20.82 -21.21 3.00
CA ALA A 24 -19.98 -21.61 1.89
C ALA A 24 -18.88 -20.57 1.59
N PHE A 25 -19.11 -19.29 1.91
CA PHE A 25 -18.13 -18.24 1.73
C PHE A 25 -17.11 -18.26 2.88
N ARG A 26 -15.93 -18.83 2.64
CA ARG A 26 -14.88 -19.04 3.62
C ARG A 26 -13.93 -17.84 3.75
N GLY A 27 -13.57 -17.20 2.62
CA GLY A 27 -12.61 -16.12 2.65
C GLY A 27 -12.05 -15.71 1.30
N PHE A 28 -10.78 -15.35 1.30
CA PHE A 28 -10.13 -14.62 0.20
C PHE A 28 -8.79 -15.24 -0.17
N PHE A 29 -8.48 -15.27 -1.48
CA PHE A 29 -7.15 -15.58 -1.96
C PHE A 29 -6.46 -14.32 -2.46
N LEU A 30 -5.20 -14.15 -2.04
CA LEU A 30 -4.29 -13.17 -2.62
C LEU A 30 -3.42 -13.87 -3.66
N HIS A 31 -3.44 -13.35 -4.88
CA HIS A 31 -2.64 -13.77 -6.01
C HIS A 31 -1.68 -12.68 -6.48
N SER A 32 -0.80 -13.03 -7.40
CA SER A 32 -0.14 -12.08 -8.29
C SER A 32 -0.14 -12.60 -9.72
N VAL A 33 -0.23 -11.69 -10.68
CA VAL A 33 -0.57 -12.01 -12.08
C VAL A 33 0.46 -12.88 -12.83
N GLY A 34 1.65 -13.10 -12.28
CA GLY A 34 2.69 -13.94 -12.86
C GLY A 34 3.28 -13.39 -14.17
N VAL A 35 3.18 -12.10 -14.40
CA VAL A 35 3.74 -11.40 -15.55
C VAL A 35 4.03 -9.94 -15.20
N GLY A 36 5.15 -9.39 -15.68
CA GLY A 36 5.55 -8.00 -15.45
C GLY A 36 4.60 -7.01 -16.14
N GLN A 37 3.38 -6.89 -15.65
CA GLN A 37 2.35 -5.99 -16.17
C GLN A 37 1.74 -5.17 -15.04
N PRO A 38 2.01 -3.85 -14.98
CA PRO A 38 1.54 -2.98 -13.89
C PRO A 38 0.12 -2.44 -14.09
N ASP A 39 -0.44 -2.48 -15.29
CA ASP A 39 -1.77 -1.92 -15.59
C ASP A 39 -2.89 -2.94 -15.47
N PRO A 40 -3.76 -2.85 -14.44
CA PRO A 40 -4.93 -3.71 -14.27
C PRO A 40 -5.87 -3.71 -15.48
N LEU A 41 -5.95 -2.61 -16.22
CA LEU A 41 -6.85 -2.47 -17.36
C LEU A 41 -6.46 -3.38 -18.53
N VAL A 42 -5.18 -3.77 -18.63
CA VAL A 42 -4.71 -4.74 -19.62
C VAL A 42 -5.41 -6.09 -19.40
N PHE A 43 -5.39 -6.57 -18.16
CA PHE A 43 -6.05 -7.83 -17.79
C PHE A 43 -7.57 -7.75 -17.94
N ILE A 44 -8.18 -6.65 -17.50
CA ILE A 44 -9.62 -6.45 -17.63
C ILE A 44 -10.05 -6.52 -19.10
N ARG A 45 -9.32 -5.86 -20.01
CA ARG A 45 -9.62 -5.95 -21.45
C ARG A 45 -9.45 -7.36 -22.03
N GLN A 46 -8.45 -8.10 -21.53
CA GLN A 46 -8.19 -9.47 -21.98
C GLN A 46 -9.25 -10.46 -21.45
N TRP A 47 -9.64 -10.33 -20.18
CA TRP A 47 -10.52 -11.28 -19.49
C TRP A 47 -12.00 -10.97 -19.68
N ASN A 48 -12.36 -9.76 -20.09
CA ASN A 48 -13.76 -9.38 -20.36
C ASN A 48 -14.17 -9.74 -21.78
N LYS A 49 -14.03 -11.01 -22.13
CA LYS A 49 -14.41 -11.58 -23.45
C LYS A 49 -15.15 -12.88 -23.26
N ALA A 50 -16.14 -13.14 -24.11
CA ALA A 50 -16.89 -14.41 -24.12
C ALA A 50 -15.98 -15.62 -24.43
N SER A 51 -14.90 -15.41 -25.18
CA SER A 51 -13.90 -16.44 -25.50
C SER A 51 -12.90 -16.72 -24.39
N PHE A 52 -12.86 -15.92 -23.30
CA PHE A 52 -11.93 -16.14 -22.20
C PHE A 52 -12.53 -17.12 -21.18
N THR A 53 -12.20 -18.40 -21.34
CA THR A 53 -12.77 -19.52 -20.58
C THR A 53 -11.80 -20.14 -19.55
N TYR A 54 -10.62 -19.52 -19.33
CA TYR A 54 -9.59 -20.09 -18.45
C TYR A 54 -9.87 -19.83 -16.98
N ALA A 55 -10.26 -18.59 -16.64
CA ALA A 55 -10.40 -18.16 -15.27
C ALA A 55 -11.38 -17.00 -15.13
N GLY A 56 -11.70 -16.69 -13.90
CA GLY A 56 -12.31 -15.44 -13.47
C GLY A 56 -11.65 -14.97 -12.21
N ILE A 57 -11.75 -13.68 -11.90
CA ILE A 57 -11.19 -13.07 -10.70
C ILE A 57 -12.13 -11.99 -10.17
N ASN A 58 -12.10 -11.69 -8.88
CA ASN A 58 -12.97 -10.68 -8.30
C ASN A 58 -12.34 -9.28 -8.29
N GLY A 59 -11.05 -9.17 -8.53
CA GLY A 59 -10.40 -7.87 -8.72
C GLY A 59 -8.94 -7.93 -9.06
N PHE A 60 -8.45 -6.82 -9.65
CA PHE A 60 -7.04 -6.55 -9.89
C PHE A 60 -6.58 -5.38 -9.03
N ILE A 61 -5.41 -5.50 -8.42
CA ILE A 61 -4.82 -4.53 -7.50
C ILE A 61 -3.62 -3.89 -8.19
N GLY A 62 -3.77 -2.66 -8.66
CA GLY A 62 -2.67 -1.84 -9.17
C GLY A 62 -2.04 -0.97 -8.07
N ALA A 63 -1.01 -0.22 -8.45
CA ALA A 63 -0.30 0.69 -7.53
C ALA A 63 -1.16 1.88 -7.08
N ASP A 64 -2.06 2.36 -7.93
CA ASP A 64 -2.85 3.57 -7.65
C ASP A 64 -4.35 3.27 -7.50
N THR A 65 -4.84 2.20 -8.15
CA THR A 65 -6.26 1.87 -8.23
C THR A 65 -6.48 0.37 -8.09
N VAL A 66 -7.54 0.00 -7.36
CA VAL A 66 -8.08 -1.37 -7.32
C VAL A 66 -9.33 -1.41 -8.18
N TYR A 67 -9.39 -2.38 -9.09
CA TYR A 67 -10.58 -2.64 -9.89
C TYR A 67 -11.28 -3.90 -9.40
N LEU A 68 -12.54 -3.78 -8.97
CA LEU A 68 -13.40 -4.92 -8.71
C LEU A 68 -13.99 -5.39 -10.03
N THR A 69 -13.74 -6.64 -10.37
CA THR A 69 -14.16 -7.26 -11.63
C THR A 69 -15.41 -8.12 -11.52
N ALA A 70 -15.87 -8.35 -10.30
CA ALA A 70 -17.12 -9.02 -9.99
C ALA A 70 -17.67 -8.53 -8.64
N PRO A 71 -19.00 -8.57 -8.42
CA PRO A 71 -19.65 -8.15 -7.19
C PRO A 71 -19.13 -8.90 -5.97
N CYS A 72 -18.65 -8.14 -4.97
CA CYS A 72 -18.12 -8.69 -3.72
C CYS A 72 -18.22 -7.73 -2.52
N LEU A 73 -18.80 -6.54 -2.69
CA LEU A 73 -19.02 -5.54 -1.63
C LEU A 73 -20.44 -4.96 -1.63
N GLU A 74 -21.41 -5.66 -2.23
CA GLU A 74 -22.80 -5.23 -2.33
C GLU A 74 -23.68 -5.82 -1.22
N THR A 75 -23.38 -7.05 -0.80
CA THR A 75 -24.17 -7.77 0.21
C THR A 75 -23.24 -8.57 1.11
N PRO A 76 -23.25 -8.36 2.43
CA PRO A 76 -22.46 -9.16 3.35
C PRO A 76 -22.73 -10.66 3.22
N GLY A 77 -21.68 -11.46 3.20
CA GLY A 77 -21.77 -12.92 3.09
C GLY A 77 -22.20 -13.45 1.71
N ARG A 78 -22.32 -12.58 0.68
CA ARG A 78 -22.69 -12.99 -0.69
C ARG A 78 -21.71 -12.37 -1.69
N VAL A 79 -21.01 -13.21 -2.44
CA VAL A 79 -19.99 -12.79 -3.41
C VAL A 79 -20.17 -13.52 -4.73
N LYS A 80 -19.87 -12.85 -5.85
CA LYS A 80 -19.91 -13.48 -7.16
C LYS A 80 -18.79 -14.52 -7.27
N ARG A 81 -19.15 -15.76 -7.61
CA ARG A 81 -18.19 -16.82 -7.83
C ARG A 81 -17.43 -16.58 -9.14
N MET A 82 -16.11 -16.48 -9.03
CA MET A 82 -15.20 -16.39 -10.16
C MET A 82 -14.10 -17.43 -9.97
N PRO A 83 -13.91 -18.39 -10.90
CA PRO A 83 -12.91 -19.46 -10.72
C PRO A 83 -11.50 -18.94 -10.90
N HIS A 84 -10.67 -19.08 -9.86
CA HIS A 84 -9.28 -18.55 -9.81
C HIS A 84 -8.30 -19.54 -9.17
N ALA A 85 -8.80 -20.61 -8.53
CA ALA A 85 -7.98 -21.48 -7.69
C ALA A 85 -7.53 -22.78 -8.40
N GLY A 86 -8.01 -23.04 -9.62
CA GLY A 86 -7.72 -24.28 -10.35
C GLY A 86 -8.39 -25.54 -9.77
N LYS A 87 -9.02 -25.45 -8.59
CA LYS A 87 -9.75 -26.57 -7.96
C LYS A 87 -11.12 -26.13 -7.43
N PRO A 88 -12.13 -27.04 -7.46
CA PRO A 88 -13.49 -26.75 -7.00
C PRO A 88 -13.56 -26.25 -5.56
N ALA A 89 -12.75 -26.81 -4.64
CA ALA A 89 -12.76 -26.45 -3.23
C ALA A 89 -12.40 -24.97 -2.99
N GLY A 90 -11.38 -24.47 -3.69
CA GLY A 90 -11.02 -23.06 -3.66
C GLY A 90 -12.07 -22.19 -4.36
N ASN A 91 -12.45 -22.56 -5.60
CA ASN A 91 -13.37 -21.78 -6.43
C ASN A 91 -14.79 -21.64 -5.85
N ASN A 92 -15.23 -22.58 -5.00
CA ASN A 92 -16.57 -22.58 -4.42
C ASN A 92 -16.60 -22.04 -2.98
N GLY A 93 -15.45 -21.77 -2.38
CA GLY A 93 -15.35 -21.26 -1.02
C GLY A 93 -14.69 -19.88 -0.88
N TYR A 94 -14.00 -19.46 -1.92
CA TYR A 94 -13.16 -18.26 -1.86
C TYR A 94 -13.35 -17.38 -3.09
N ILE A 95 -13.09 -16.09 -2.91
CA ILE A 95 -12.89 -15.14 -4.01
C ILE A 95 -11.43 -14.71 -4.06
N GLY A 96 -10.93 -14.39 -5.26
CA GLY A 96 -9.54 -14.09 -5.48
C GLY A 96 -9.30 -12.65 -5.96
N PHE A 97 -8.10 -12.14 -5.64
CA PHE A 97 -7.63 -10.83 -6.08
C PHE A 97 -6.19 -10.93 -6.53
N GLU A 98 -5.92 -10.40 -7.73
CA GLU A 98 -4.61 -10.41 -8.38
C GLU A 98 -3.87 -9.10 -8.13
N MET A 99 -2.73 -9.14 -7.46
CA MET A 99 -1.81 -8.00 -7.49
C MET A 99 -1.12 -7.94 -8.86
N CYS A 100 -1.20 -6.78 -9.52
CA CYS A 100 -0.39 -6.51 -10.69
C CYS A 100 1.09 -6.45 -10.32
N GLU A 101 1.95 -6.78 -11.28
CA GLU A 101 3.39 -6.89 -11.07
C GLU A 101 4.14 -5.78 -11.80
N PRO A 102 5.31 -5.35 -11.31
CA PRO A 102 6.05 -4.24 -11.90
C PRO A 102 6.55 -4.56 -13.32
N ALA A 103 6.55 -3.56 -14.19
CA ALA A 103 7.04 -3.71 -15.56
C ALA A 103 8.54 -4.06 -15.66
N GLN A 104 9.30 -3.84 -14.58
CA GLN A 104 10.74 -4.05 -14.50
C GLN A 104 11.14 -5.52 -14.30
N ILE A 105 10.17 -6.44 -14.17
CA ILE A 105 10.47 -7.86 -14.03
C ILE A 105 10.14 -8.61 -15.32
N HIS A 106 10.98 -9.60 -15.66
CA HIS A 106 10.81 -10.48 -16.81
C HIS A 106 10.95 -11.93 -16.37
N TYR A 107 9.86 -12.68 -16.47
CA TYR A 107 9.87 -14.11 -16.14
C TYR A 107 10.72 -14.89 -17.14
N THR A 108 11.58 -15.74 -16.61
CA THR A 108 12.50 -16.61 -17.37
C THR A 108 12.05 -18.06 -17.39
N GLY A 109 11.06 -18.42 -16.54
CA GLY A 109 10.46 -19.74 -16.46
C GLY A 109 9.91 -20.02 -15.07
N GLY A 110 8.71 -20.56 -14.98
CA GLY A 110 8.03 -20.83 -13.71
C GLY A 110 7.94 -19.59 -12.82
N ALA A 111 8.50 -19.66 -11.61
CA ALA A 111 8.52 -18.55 -10.65
C ALA A 111 9.77 -17.67 -10.73
N SER A 112 10.72 -17.99 -11.62
CA SER A 112 11.98 -17.28 -11.75
C SER A 112 11.83 -16.09 -12.69
N PHE A 113 12.42 -14.95 -12.32
CA PHE A 113 12.43 -13.74 -13.13
C PHE A 113 13.72 -12.95 -12.94
N THR A 114 14.06 -12.13 -13.94
CA THR A 114 15.11 -11.10 -13.86
C THR A 114 14.50 -9.76 -13.53
N VAL A 115 15.29 -8.85 -12.98
CA VAL A 115 14.84 -7.50 -12.59
C VAL A 115 15.74 -6.47 -13.26
N GLN A 116 15.18 -5.58 -14.07
CA GLN A 116 15.91 -4.51 -14.75
C GLN A 116 16.21 -3.33 -13.82
N ASP A 117 15.21 -2.90 -13.02
CA ASP A 117 15.34 -1.85 -12.02
C ASP A 117 14.69 -2.34 -10.72
N LYS A 118 15.54 -2.76 -9.79
CA LYS A 118 15.10 -3.32 -8.52
C LYS A 118 14.39 -2.30 -7.64
N ALA A 119 14.86 -1.04 -7.62
CA ALA A 119 14.28 0.00 -6.79
C ALA A 119 12.87 0.37 -7.26
N ALA A 120 12.68 0.55 -8.58
CA ALA A 120 11.38 0.82 -9.17
C ALA A 120 10.42 -0.38 -8.98
N ALA A 121 10.90 -1.61 -9.19
CA ALA A 121 10.09 -2.82 -8.97
C ALA A 121 9.62 -2.94 -7.51
N GLN A 122 10.52 -2.74 -6.55
CA GLN A 122 10.19 -2.74 -5.13
C GLN A 122 9.19 -1.62 -4.78
N ALA A 123 9.38 -0.40 -5.30
CA ALA A 123 8.48 0.72 -5.06
C ALA A 123 7.06 0.42 -5.56
N TYR A 124 6.93 -0.17 -6.75
CA TYR A 124 5.64 -0.61 -7.28
C TYR A 124 5.00 -1.68 -6.39
N CYS A 125 5.75 -2.74 -6.02
CA CYS A 125 5.24 -3.81 -5.17
C CYS A 125 4.82 -3.32 -3.77
N ARG A 126 5.51 -2.34 -3.18
CA ARG A 126 5.09 -1.73 -1.91
C ARG A 126 3.71 -1.08 -2.02
N LYS A 127 3.43 -0.41 -3.14
CA LYS A 127 2.12 0.22 -3.38
C LYS A 127 1.02 -0.83 -3.56
N THR A 128 1.24 -1.86 -4.40
CA THR A 128 0.24 -2.92 -4.60
C THR A 128 0.00 -3.72 -3.32
N TYR A 129 1.03 -4.00 -2.53
CA TYR A 129 0.88 -4.60 -1.20
C TYR A 129 0.03 -3.74 -0.26
N ALA A 130 0.34 -2.45 -0.15
CA ALA A 130 -0.43 -1.54 0.70
C ALA A 130 -1.91 -1.44 0.25
N ASN A 131 -2.16 -1.42 -1.05
CA ASN A 131 -3.52 -1.44 -1.60
C ASN A 131 -4.23 -2.78 -1.34
N ALA A 132 -3.51 -3.90 -1.41
CA ALA A 132 -4.03 -5.22 -1.05
C ALA A 132 -4.44 -5.26 0.42
N VAL A 133 -3.60 -4.76 1.34
CA VAL A 133 -3.91 -4.66 2.77
C VAL A 133 -5.21 -3.88 2.99
N GLN A 134 -5.36 -2.70 2.38
CA GLN A 134 -6.56 -1.87 2.53
C GLN A 134 -7.82 -2.52 1.94
N LEU A 135 -7.69 -3.18 0.77
CA LEU A 135 -8.80 -3.91 0.17
C LEU A 135 -9.27 -5.06 1.07
N PHE A 136 -8.32 -5.89 1.54
CA PHE A 136 -8.65 -7.05 2.37
C PHE A 136 -9.18 -6.65 3.74
N ALA A 137 -8.71 -5.55 4.33
CA ALA A 137 -9.30 -4.99 5.55
C ALA A 137 -10.76 -4.59 5.33
N ARG A 138 -11.06 -3.91 4.20
CA ARG A 138 -12.44 -3.56 3.85
C ARG A 138 -13.31 -4.79 3.60
N LEU A 139 -12.79 -5.81 2.88
CA LEU A 139 -13.51 -7.07 2.63
C LEU A 139 -13.78 -7.81 3.94
N CYS A 140 -12.79 -7.93 4.82
CA CYS A 140 -12.94 -8.58 6.12
C CYS A 140 -13.98 -7.86 6.99
N SER A 141 -13.90 -6.54 7.10
CA SER A 141 -14.87 -5.74 7.84
C SER A 141 -16.28 -5.88 7.27
N PHE A 142 -16.43 -5.76 5.95
CA PHE A 142 -17.75 -5.84 5.30
C PHE A 142 -18.42 -7.21 5.45
N HIS A 143 -17.64 -8.30 5.41
CA HIS A 143 -18.17 -9.66 5.51
C HIS A 143 -18.11 -10.27 6.92
N GLY A 144 -17.66 -9.51 7.92
CA GLY A 144 -17.51 -9.99 9.30
C GLY A 144 -16.48 -11.12 9.43
N LYS A 145 -15.37 -11.06 8.66
CA LYS A 145 -14.32 -12.07 8.66
C LYS A 145 -13.13 -11.61 9.51
N ASN A 146 -12.60 -12.51 10.33
CA ASN A 146 -11.35 -12.26 11.08
C ASN A 146 -10.14 -12.60 10.20
N PRO A 147 -9.28 -11.64 9.81
CA PRO A 147 -8.13 -11.89 8.96
C PRO A 147 -7.08 -12.80 9.58
N LEU A 148 -7.03 -12.89 10.91
CA LEU A 148 -6.10 -13.75 11.65
C LEU A 148 -6.62 -15.17 11.86
N GLN A 149 -7.89 -15.42 11.58
CA GLN A 149 -8.45 -16.76 11.62
C GLN A 149 -7.86 -17.62 10.51
N ASP A 150 -7.39 -18.81 10.85
CA ASP A 150 -6.82 -19.74 9.88
C ASP A 150 -7.80 -20.02 8.74
N GLY A 151 -7.30 -20.00 7.51
CA GLY A 151 -8.08 -20.25 6.31
C GLY A 151 -8.93 -19.10 5.81
N VAL A 152 -9.01 -17.93 6.49
CA VAL A 152 -9.78 -16.78 6.00
C VAL A 152 -9.04 -16.04 4.88
N ILE A 153 -7.76 -15.77 5.05
CA ILE A 153 -6.92 -15.18 4.01
C ILE A 153 -5.80 -16.18 3.68
N LEU A 154 -5.73 -16.59 2.44
CA LEU A 154 -4.71 -17.51 1.93
C LEU A 154 -4.03 -16.90 0.71
N SER A 155 -2.76 -17.23 0.49
CA SER A 155 -2.16 -17.10 -0.84
C SER A 155 -2.54 -18.30 -1.72
N HIS A 156 -2.30 -18.19 -3.03
CA HIS A 156 -2.44 -19.36 -3.91
C HIS A 156 -1.49 -20.50 -3.46
N ASN A 157 -0.25 -20.15 -3.08
CA ASN A 157 0.72 -21.09 -2.56
C ASN A 157 0.24 -21.82 -1.29
N GLU A 158 -0.29 -21.11 -0.30
CA GLU A 158 -0.85 -21.72 0.91
C GLU A 158 -2.06 -22.61 0.60
N ALA A 159 -2.93 -22.16 -0.30
CA ALA A 159 -4.10 -22.91 -0.74
C ALA A 159 -3.72 -24.18 -1.53
N GLY A 160 -2.67 -24.10 -2.35
CA GLY A 160 -2.08 -25.25 -3.04
C GLY A 160 -1.57 -26.30 -2.07
N LYS A 161 -0.81 -25.89 -1.04
CA LYS A 161 -0.29 -26.79 0.03
C LYS A 161 -1.43 -27.45 0.82
N ARG A 162 -2.58 -26.76 0.95
CA ARG A 162 -3.79 -27.33 1.57
C ARG A 162 -4.61 -28.22 0.65
N GLY A 163 -4.19 -28.39 -0.60
CA GLY A 163 -4.90 -29.20 -1.58
C GLY A 163 -6.18 -28.59 -2.15
N ILE A 164 -6.53 -27.35 -1.81
CA ILE A 164 -7.75 -26.66 -2.25
C ILE A 164 -7.54 -25.76 -3.47
N ALA A 165 -6.30 -25.59 -3.92
CA ALA A 165 -5.94 -24.90 -5.16
C ALA A 165 -4.92 -25.70 -5.97
N SER A 166 -4.65 -25.28 -7.21
CA SER A 166 -3.56 -25.79 -8.03
C SER A 166 -2.19 -25.40 -7.42
N GLY A 167 -1.10 -26.06 -7.84
CA GLY A 167 0.24 -25.80 -7.35
C GLY A 167 0.83 -24.52 -7.96
N HIS A 168 0.69 -23.40 -7.26
CA HIS A 168 1.30 -22.12 -7.62
C HIS A 168 2.06 -21.58 -6.43
N VAL A 169 2.90 -20.57 -6.63
CA VAL A 169 3.82 -20.01 -5.62
C VAL A 169 3.57 -18.54 -5.33
N ASP A 170 2.55 -17.97 -5.96
CA ASP A 170 2.15 -16.57 -5.84
C ASP A 170 1.40 -16.29 -4.52
N PRO A 171 1.54 -15.08 -3.99
CA PRO A 171 2.41 -14.00 -4.43
C PRO A 171 3.81 -14.03 -3.79
N GLU A 172 4.11 -14.99 -2.91
CA GLU A 172 5.32 -15.00 -2.07
C GLU A 172 6.62 -15.07 -2.90
N HIS A 173 6.58 -15.70 -4.09
CA HIS A 173 7.75 -15.77 -4.98
C HIS A 173 8.17 -14.36 -5.45
N LEU A 174 7.20 -13.48 -5.76
CA LEU A 174 7.44 -12.12 -6.19
C LEU A 174 8.14 -11.32 -5.07
N TRP A 175 7.60 -11.37 -3.86
CA TRP A 175 8.17 -10.64 -2.73
C TRP A 175 9.61 -11.09 -2.41
N ARG A 176 9.82 -12.41 -2.36
CA ARG A 176 11.14 -12.99 -2.12
C ARG A 176 12.13 -12.66 -3.23
N GLY A 177 11.72 -12.79 -4.50
CA GLY A 177 12.58 -12.49 -5.64
C GLY A 177 13.01 -11.02 -5.70
N LEU A 178 12.16 -10.10 -5.24
CA LEU A 178 12.49 -8.69 -5.11
C LEU A 178 13.25 -8.34 -3.81
N GLY A 179 13.41 -9.29 -2.87
CA GLY A 179 14.02 -9.04 -1.56
C GLY A 179 13.16 -8.15 -0.67
N LEU A 180 11.83 -8.27 -0.78
CA LEU A 180 10.88 -7.59 0.10
C LEU A 180 10.59 -8.46 1.34
N PRO A 181 10.44 -7.85 2.54
CA PRO A 181 10.27 -8.59 3.80
C PRO A 181 8.82 -9.07 4.03
N TYR A 182 8.04 -9.19 2.97
CA TYR A 182 6.62 -9.54 3.09
C TYR A 182 6.42 -11.04 3.21
N THR A 183 5.48 -11.41 4.08
CA THR A 183 5.01 -12.79 4.29
C THR A 183 3.49 -12.79 4.40
N MET A 184 2.85 -13.94 4.18
CA MET A 184 1.40 -14.04 4.38
C MET A 184 0.98 -13.88 5.85
N ALA A 185 1.82 -14.27 6.80
CA ALA A 185 1.57 -13.99 8.22
C ALA A 185 1.58 -12.47 8.50
N GLY A 186 2.61 -11.77 7.98
CA GLY A 186 2.69 -10.31 8.06
C GLY A 186 1.50 -9.63 7.37
N PHE A 187 1.14 -10.09 6.17
CA PHE A 187 -0.01 -9.56 5.42
C PHE A 187 -1.31 -9.64 6.22
N ARG A 188 -1.62 -10.79 6.82
CA ARG A 188 -2.80 -10.96 7.69
C ARG A 188 -2.78 -10.02 8.90
N GLN A 189 -1.60 -9.83 9.51
CA GLN A 189 -1.43 -8.89 10.63
C GLN A 189 -1.63 -7.43 10.19
N ASP A 190 -1.08 -7.05 9.03
CA ASP A 190 -1.27 -5.71 8.46
C ASP A 190 -2.74 -5.44 8.13
N VAL A 191 -3.44 -6.44 7.58
CA VAL A 191 -4.90 -6.37 7.35
C VAL A 191 -5.65 -6.18 8.68
N ALA A 192 -5.32 -6.94 9.72
CA ALA A 192 -5.94 -6.79 11.04
C ALA A 192 -5.68 -5.41 11.65
N ASN A 193 -4.47 -4.89 11.48
CA ASN A 193 -4.12 -3.53 11.94
C ASN A 193 -4.90 -2.46 11.17
N ALA A 194 -5.07 -2.64 9.85
CA ALA A 194 -5.82 -1.71 9.01
C ALA A 194 -7.34 -1.72 9.28
N MET A 195 -7.87 -2.78 9.93
CA MET A 195 -9.25 -2.85 10.38
C MET A 195 -9.51 -2.11 11.69
N LYS A 196 -8.46 -1.84 12.48
CA LYS A 196 -8.62 -1.06 13.72
C LYS A 196 -9.10 0.34 13.35
N PRO A 197 -10.00 0.94 14.15
CA PRO A 197 -10.28 2.35 14.01
C PRO A 197 -8.93 3.10 14.01
N LYS A 198 -8.73 4.00 13.07
CA LYS A 198 -7.65 4.97 13.25
C LYS A 198 -7.95 5.68 14.55
N GLU A 199 -7.02 5.66 15.50
CA GLU A 199 -7.08 6.57 16.62
C GLU A 199 -7.20 7.96 16.00
N GLU A 200 -8.39 8.56 16.05
CA GLU A 200 -8.53 9.98 15.81
C GLU A 200 -7.64 10.60 16.89
N ILE A 201 -6.60 11.29 16.46
CA ILE A 201 -5.88 12.20 17.36
C ILE A 201 -6.93 13.28 17.60
N ASP A 202 -7.69 13.12 18.69
CA ASP A 202 -8.71 14.07 19.14
C ASP A 202 -7.99 15.28 19.74
N MET A 203 -7.17 15.91 18.89
CA MET A 203 -6.56 17.19 19.20
C MET A 203 -7.54 18.28 18.82
N THR A 204 -7.93 19.05 19.79
CA THR A 204 -8.69 20.28 19.55
C THR A 204 -7.90 21.22 18.65
N LYS A 205 -8.60 22.09 17.93
CA LYS A 205 -7.96 23.12 17.10
C LYS A 205 -6.95 23.95 17.93
N ALA A 206 -7.23 24.17 19.20
CA ALA A 206 -6.34 24.91 20.11
C ALA A 206 -5.02 24.14 20.38
N GLU A 207 -5.09 22.83 20.61
CA GLU A 207 -3.89 21.99 20.82
C GLU A 207 -3.02 21.89 19.57
N VAL A 208 -3.65 21.78 18.38
CA VAL A 208 -2.93 21.80 17.10
C VAL A 208 -2.23 23.14 16.89
N ILE A 209 -2.90 24.25 17.16
CA ILE A 209 -2.33 25.60 17.07
C ILE A 209 -1.17 25.74 18.05
N ALA A 210 -1.31 25.32 19.31
CA ALA A 210 -0.26 25.38 20.31
C ALA A 210 1.00 24.59 19.90
N LEU A 211 0.81 23.39 19.31
CA LEU A 211 1.93 22.57 18.82
C LEU A 211 2.65 23.22 17.63
N ILE A 212 1.89 23.84 16.73
CA ILE A 212 2.44 24.59 15.59
C ILE A 212 3.21 25.81 16.08
N ASP A 213 2.63 26.57 17.01
CA ASP A 213 3.28 27.78 17.59
C ASP A 213 4.56 27.40 18.32
N GLU A 214 4.57 26.32 19.10
CA GLU A 214 5.79 25.82 19.76
C GLU A 214 6.90 25.49 18.74
N ARG A 215 6.56 24.82 17.63
CA ARG A 215 7.51 24.48 16.57
C ARG A 215 8.03 25.70 15.84
N ILE A 216 7.15 26.67 15.57
CA ILE A 216 7.52 27.94 14.95
C ILE A 216 8.46 28.72 15.88
N GLN A 217 8.14 28.83 17.17
CA GLN A 217 8.98 29.51 18.14
C GLN A 217 10.36 28.83 18.29
N ALA A 218 10.40 27.51 18.37
CA ALA A 218 11.65 26.76 18.42
C ALA A 218 12.52 26.98 17.16
N ALA A 219 11.92 27.09 15.99
CA ALA A 219 12.60 27.39 14.75
C ALA A 219 13.12 28.85 14.71
N LEU A 220 12.32 29.80 15.18
CA LEU A 220 12.68 31.22 15.24
C LEU A 220 13.80 31.51 16.27
N GLU A 221 13.79 30.79 17.38
CA GLU A 221 14.77 30.97 18.44
C GLU A 221 16.13 30.33 18.11
N GLY A 222 16.23 29.45 17.14
CA GLY A 222 17.48 28.80 16.72
C GLY A 222 18.22 28.09 17.85
N LYS A 223 17.47 27.54 18.81
CA LYS A 223 17.97 27.13 20.15
C LYS A 223 19.12 26.12 20.15
N ASN A 224 19.47 25.50 19.04
CA ASN A 224 20.51 24.46 19.01
C ASN A 224 21.35 24.44 17.72
N THR A 225 21.39 25.51 16.94
CA THR A 225 22.20 25.56 15.74
C THR A 225 23.47 26.37 15.99
N ALA A 226 24.61 25.66 15.97
CA ALA A 226 25.91 26.31 15.95
C ALA A 226 26.08 27.12 14.65
N ALA A 227 26.97 28.12 14.68
CA ALA A 227 27.36 28.84 13.48
C ALA A 227 27.90 27.86 12.42
N SER A 228 27.50 28.06 11.17
CA SER A 228 28.05 27.32 10.01
C SER A 228 29.55 27.56 9.94
N ASP A 229 30.33 26.56 9.50
CA ASP A 229 31.80 26.63 9.49
C ASP A 229 32.33 27.87 8.74
N TRP A 230 31.68 28.22 7.63
CA TRP A 230 32.04 29.41 6.84
C TRP A 230 31.79 30.75 7.56
N ALA A 231 30.88 30.79 8.55
CA ALA A 231 30.48 32.02 9.24
C ALA A 231 31.12 32.19 10.59
N LYS A 232 31.90 31.22 11.11
CA LYS A 232 32.49 31.26 12.46
C LYS A 232 33.40 32.43 12.69
N ASP A 233 34.30 32.68 11.74
CA ASP A 233 35.29 33.74 11.86
C ASP A 233 34.67 35.15 11.73
N GLU A 234 33.70 35.31 10.82
CA GLU A 234 32.93 36.53 10.66
C GLU A 234 32.09 36.84 11.88
N LEU A 235 31.44 35.81 12.46
CA LEU A 235 30.65 35.96 13.68
C LEU A 235 31.54 36.38 14.86
N ALA A 236 32.70 35.74 15.03
CA ALA A 236 33.65 36.10 16.07
C ALA A 236 34.13 37.56 15.94
N ARG A 237 34.41 38.02 14.73
CA ARG A 237 34.78 39.44 14.45
C ARG A 237 33.63 40.38 14.74
N ALA A 238 32.41 40.03 14.39
CA ALA A 238 31.21 40.84 14.65
C ALA A 238 30.91 40.95 16.15
N VAL A 239 31.12 39.89 16.92
CA VAL A 239 31.03 39.91 18.39
C VAL A 239 32.08 40.80 18.99
N ALA A 240 33.34 40.66 18.57
CA ALA A 240 34.46 41.51 19.05
C ALA A 240 34.24 42.99 18.73
N ALA A 241 33.58 43.30 17.62
CA ALA A 241 33.21 44.67 17.22
C ALA A 241 31.93 45.19 17.90
N GLY A 242 31.26 44.39 18.74
CA GLY A 242 30.01 44.77 19.41
C GLY A 242 28.79 44.90 18.49
N ILE A 243 28.86 44.34 17.30
CA ILE A 243 27.78 44.37 16.30
C ILE A 243 26.66 43.43 16.71
N THR A 244 27.01 42.24 17.23
CA THR A 244 26.10 41.22 17.73
C THR A 244 26.63 40.61 19.03
N ASP A 245 25.76 39.98 19.81
CA ASP A 245 26.15 39.23 21.02
C ASP A 245 26.61 37.79 20.71
N GLY A 246 26.49 37.35 19.44
CA GLY A 246 26.86 36.00 19.01
C GLY A 246 25.88 34.91 19.41
N THR A 247 24.77 35.23 20.06
CA THR A 247 23.75 34.26 20.43
C THR A 247 22.90 33.86 19.23
N ARG A 248 22.38 32.62 19.22
CA ARG A 248 21.48 32.11 18.18
C ARG A 248 22.01 32.25 16.74
N PRO A 249 23.25 31.83 16.44
CA PRO A 249 23.86 32.08 15.12
C PRO A 249 23.11 31.45 13.93
N GLY A 250 22.34 30.39 14.14
CA GLY A 250 21.50 29.79 13.15
C GLY A 250 20.02 30.22 13.21
N GLY A 251 19.68 31.16 14.10
CA GLY A 251 18.31 31.67 14.24
C GLY A 251 17.98 32.79 13.26
N TYR A 252 16.69 33.05 13.08
CA TYR A 252 16.22 34.19 12.29
C TYR A 252 16.40 35.49 13.10
N ALA A 253 17.00 36.51 12.48
CA ALA A 253 17.10 37.84 13.06
C ALA A 253 15.80 38.63 12.83
N LYS A 254 15.32 39.33 13.86
CA LYS A 254 14.21 40.25 13.71
C LYS A 254 14.67 41.51 12.97
N ARG A 255 13.77 42.22 12.30
CA ARG A 255 14.05 43.43 11.56
C ARG A 255 14.73 44.50 12.46
N GLU A 256 14.30 44.63 13.72
CA GLU A 256 14.89 45.53 14.71
C GLU A 256 16.31 45.10 15.09
N GLU A 257 16.61 43.80 15.20
CA GLU A 257 17.96 43.29 15.47
C GLU A 257 18.89 43.59 14.29
N VAL A 258 18.44 43.35 13.05
CA VAL A 258 19.19 43.68 11.83
C VAL A 258 19.46 45.18 11.73
N ALA A 259 18.46 46.02 12.00
CA ALA A 259 18.62 47.49 11.98
C ALA A 259 19.66 47.95 13.04
N ALA A 260 19.62 47.39 14.25
CA ALA A 260 20.58 47.68 15.30
C ALA A 260 22.00 47.23 14.92
N MET A 261 22.17 46.03 14.33
CA MET A 261 23.45 45.53 13.84
C MET A 261 24.06 46.44 12.76
N VAL A 262 23.25 46.88 11.80
CA VAL A 262 23.70 47.79 10.73
C VAL A 262 24.11 49.14 11.26
N LEU A 263 23.43 49.66 12.27
CA LEU A 263 23.80 50.93 12.89
C LEU A 263 25.10 50.87 13.75
N ARG A 264 25.37 49.69 14.37
CA ARG A 264 26.58 49.48 15.15
C ARG A 264 27.83 49.21 14.31
N GLY A 265 27.64 48.73 13.08
CA GLY A 265 28.70 48.41 12.12
C GLY A 265 29.16 49.59 11.27
N LYS A 266 28.56 50.79 11.48
CA LYS A 266 29.00 52.05 10.88
C LYS A 266 29.89 52.82 11.86
#